data_415758e82f797536e2f2ab2279a3c8ef
#
_entry.id   415758e82f797536e2f2ab2279a3c8ef
#
_cell.length_a   1.000
_cell.length_b   1.000
_cell.length_c   1.000
_cell.angle_alpha   90.00
_cell.angle_beta   90.00
_cell.angle_gamma   90.00
#
_symmetry.space_group_name_H-M   'P 1'
#
loop_
_entity.id
_entity.type
_entity.pdbx_description
1 polymer ?
#
loop_
_entity_poly.entity_id
_entity_poly.type
_entity_poly.pdbx_seq_one_letter_code
_entity_poly.pdbx_strand_id
1 'polypeptide(L)'
;MHRLLLAMMLALLAGCGKSTGVGGTAGDAMPATLQANEQMAAELKLDDPQDFEDASRGLIASQKPLKVTDANGRVLWNMEDYAFIEGDAPDSVNPSLWRQAKLNNINGLFEVTKGVYQLRGFDLANISLIQGKTGWILVDPLTTAPTARNALAFARE
;
A
#
# COMPACT_ATOMS: atom_id res chain seq x y z
N MET A 1 14.32 62.54 9.90
CA MET A 1 14.44 61.22 10.54
C MET A 1 13.46 60.15 10.00
N HIS A 2 12.33 60.50 9.39
CA HIS A 2 11.34 59.51 8.87
C HIS A 2 11.70 58.84 7.52
N ARG A 3 12.62 59.39 6.75
CA ARG A 3 13.02 58.82 5.41
C ARG A 3 14.07 57.72 5.50
N LEU A 4 14.81 57.61 6.61
CA LEU A 4 15.83 56.56 6.80
C LEU A 4 15.21 55.27 7.30
N LEU A 5 14.09 55.29 8.02
CA LEU A 5 13.39 54.11 8.52
C LEU A 5 12.61 53.39 7.43
N LEU A 6 12.17 54.05 6.37
CA LEU A 6 11.46 53.43 5.25
C LEU A 6 12.37 52.66 4.31
N ALA A 7 13.64 53.05 4.20
CA ALA A 7 14.64 52.35 3.36
C ALA A 7 15.15 51.03 4.00
N MET A 8 15.08 50.92 5.33
CA MET A 8 15.54 49.75 6.05
C MET A 8 14.48 48.63 6.11
N MET A 9 13.20 48.98 5.88
CA MET A 9 12.11 47.97 5.88
C MET A 9 11.91 47.29 4.52
N LEU A 10 12.43 47.85 3.42
CA LEU A 10 12.35 47.26 2.07
C LEU A 10 13.47 46.27 1.77
N ALA A 11 14.54 46.21 2.58
CA ALA A 11 15.66 45.28 2.38
C ALA A 11 15.47 43.88 2.97
N LEU A 12 14.37 43.65 3.73
CA LEU A 12 14.07 42.36 4.36
C LEU A 12 13.18 41.42 3.54
N LEU A 13 12.70 41.83 2.37
CA LEU A 13 11.82 41.05 1.50
C LEU A 13 12.54 40.40 0.28
N ALA A 14 13.85 40.55 0.15
CA ALA A 14 14.63 39.97 -0.94
C ALA A 14 15.30 38.64 -0.60
N GLY A 15 14.85 37.96 0.47
CA GLY A 15 15.42 36.70 0.96
C GLY A 15 14.68 35.44 0.51
N CYS A 16 13.85 35.47 -0.53
CA CYS A 16 13.47 34.24 -1.23
C CYS A 16 14.67 33.78 -2.06
N GLY A 17 15.55 33.01 -1.42
CA GLY A 17 16.61 32.29 -2.12
C GLY A 17 15.99 31.50 -3.26
N LYS A 18 16.44 31.73 -4.50
CA LYS A 18 16.24 30.78 -5.59
C LYS A 18 16.72 29.43 -5.05
N SER A 19 15.82 28.50 -4.81
CA SER A 19 16.20 27.10 -4.71
C SER A 19 16.85 26.80 -6.06
N THR A 20 18.15 26.59 -6.06
CA THR A 20 18.85 25.95 -7.18
C THR A 20 18.25 24.55 -7.22
N GLY A 21 17.21 24.38 -8.03
CA GLY A 21 16.66 23.08 -8.31
C GLY A 21 17.80 22.23 -8.83
N VAL A 22 18.21 21.25 -8.07
CA VAL A 22 19.01 20.15 -8.59
C VAL A 22 18.10 19.54 -9.65
N GLY A 23 18.52 19.68 -10.92
CA GLY A 23 17.74 19.24 -12.07
C GLY A 23 17.72 17.71 -12.16
N GLY A 24 16.88 17.08 -11.32
CA GLY A 24 16.47 15.71 -11.51
C GLY A 24 15.25 15.68 -12.42
N THR A 25 15.14 14.68 -13.27
CA THR A 25 13.91 14.39 -14.00
C THR A 25 12.80 14.04 -13.02
N ALA A 26 11.55 14.31 -13.37
CA ALA A 26 10.42 13.94 -12.50
C ALA A 26 10.44 12.42 -12.29
N GLY A 27 10.73 11.98 -11.06
CA GLY A 27 10.88 10.57 -10.70
C GLY A 27 12.24 10.18 -10.13
N ASP A 28 13.29 11.01 -10.31
CA ASP A 28 14.62 10.73 -9.74
C ASP A 28 14.62 11.01 -8.23
N ALA A 29 15.22 10.11 -7.47
CA ALA A 29 15.37 10.30 -6.03
C ALA A 29 16.39 11.41 -5.72
N MET A 30 16.07 12.23 -4.73
CA MET A 30 17.06 13.17 -4.20
C MET A 30 18.19 12.40 -3.51
N PRO A 31 19.46 12.93 -3.54
CA PRO A 31 20.60 12.24 -2.93
C PRO A 31 20.38 11.82 -1.46
N ALA A 32 19.70 12.65 -0.67
CA ALA A 32 19.37 12.32 0.70
C ALA A 32 18.37 11.14 0.81
N THR A 33 17.44 11.02 -0.13
CA THR A 33 16.49 9.88 -0.20
C THR A 33 17.22 8.61 -0.57
N LEU A 34 18.10 8.65 -1.58
CA LEU A 34 18.95 7.52 -1.97
C LEU A 34 19.75 7.00 -0.77
N GLN A 35 20.48 7.90 -0.10
CA GLN A 35 21.29 7.54 1.05
C GLN A 35 20.45 6.89 2.17
N ALA A 36 19.27 7.45 2.47
CA ALA A 36 18.37 6.89 3.48
C ALA A 36 17.86 5.50 3.09
N ASN A 37 17.53 5.28 1.81
CA ASN A 37 17.06 3.99 1.31
C ASN A 37 18.18 2.95 1.28
N GLU A 38 19.40 3.32 0.91
CA GLU A 38 20.59 2.46 0.95
C GLU A 38 20.91 2.02 2.39
N GLN A 39 20.85 2.94 3.36
CA GLN A 39 21.04 2.62 4.78
C GLN A 39 19.99 1.64 5.27
N MET A 40 18.71 1.89 4.94
CA MET A 40 17.60 0.98 5.30
C MET A 40 17.80 -0.42 4.71
N ALA A 41 18.21 -0.51 3.44
CA ALA A 41 18.47 -1.79 2.77
C ALA A 41 19.64 -2.55 3.41
N ALA A 42 20.67 -1.83 3.91
CA ALA A 42 21.82 -2.44 4.56
C ALA A 42 21.51 -2.96 5.97
N GLU A 43 20.56 -2.33 6.69
CA GLU A 43 20.20 -2.69 8.05
C GLU A 43 19.18 -3.82 8.13
N LEU A 44 18.32 -3.98 7.13
CA LEU A 44 17.21 -4.94 7.11
C LEU A 44 17.53 -6.16 6.23
N LYS A 45 17.06 -7.34 6.64
CA LYS A 45 17.13 -8.58 5.86
C LYS A 45 15.98 -8.61 4.84
N LEU A 46 16.04 -7.74 3.83
CA LEU A 46 14.96 -7.59 2.84
C LEU A 46 14.87 -8.77 1.86
N ASP A 47 15.89 -9.60 1.78
CA ASP A 47 15.99 -10.82 0.97
C ASP A 47 15.45 -12.08 1.66
N ASP A 48 15.08 -12.00 2.95
CA ASP A 48 14.50 -13.12 3.69
C ASP A 48 13.14 -13.52 3.07
N PRO A 49 13.00 -14.79 2.56
CA PRO A 49 11.77 -15.25 1.93
C PRO A 49 10.66 -15.62 2.92
N GLN A 50 10.97 -15.72 4.22
CA GLN A 50 10.05 -16.28 5.21
C GLN A 50 8.68 -15.57 5.25
N ASP A 51 8.67 -14.22 5.16
CA ASP A 51 7.40 -13.48 5.17
C ASP A 51 6.53 -13.77 3.93
N PHE A 52 7.15 -14.03 2.76
CA PHE A 52 6.43 -14.40 1.54
C PHE A 52 5.85 -15.82 1.63
N GLU A 53 6.59 -16.74 2.25
CA GLU A 53 6.10 -18.09 2.53
C GLU A 53 4.92 -18.02 3.52
N ASP A 54 5.05 -17.22 4.59
CA ASP A 54 4.01 -17.04 5.59
C ASP A 54 2.78 -16.31 5.03
N ALA A 55 2.97 -15.29 4.20
CA ALA A 55 1.89 -14.56 3.55
C ALA A 55 1.10 -15.44 2.56
N SER A 56 1.77 -16.43 1.94
CA SER A 56 1.16 -17.37 0.98
C SER A 56 0.58 -18.61 1.63
N ARG A 57 0.88 -18.85 2.92
CA ARG A 57 0.47 -20.06 3.62
C ARG A 57 -1.05 -20.16 3.69
N GLY A 58 -1.57 -21.33 3.32
CA GLY A 58 -2.99 -21.63 3.34
C GLY A 58 -3.80 -20.98 2.23
N LEU A 59 -3.17 -20.41 1.19
CA LEU A 59 -3.86 -19.88 0.02
C LEU A 59 -4.64 -21.00 -0.68
N ILE A 60 -5.97 -20.82 -0.77
CA ILE A 60 -6.89 -21.73 -1.45
C ILE A 60 -7.10 -21.28 -2.89
N ALA A 61 -7.45 -20.00 -3.08
CA ALA A 61 -7.75 -19.43 -4.37
C ALA A 61 -7.50 -17.92 -4.40
N SER A 62 -7.19 -17.37 -5.57
CA SER A 62 -7.06 -15.93 -5.84
C SER A 62 -8.06 -15.50 -6.90
N GLN A 63 -8.68 -14.34 -6.72
CA GLN A 63 -9.56 -13.73 -7.72
C GLN A 63 -8.74 -12.83 -8.66
N LYS A 64 -8.78 -13.11 -9.96
CA LYS A 64 -8.12 -12.30 -10.99
C LYS A 64 -9.04 -12.16 -12.22
N PRO A 65 -9.37 -10.93 -12.64
CA PRO A 65 -9.07 -9.66 -11.98
C PRO A 65 -9.88 -9.47 -10.70
N LEU A 66 -9.29 -8.79 -9.70
CA LEU A 66 -10.01 -8.38 -8.50
C LEU A 66 -10.35 -6.89 -8.60
N LYS A 67 -11.54 -6.61 -9.11
CA LYS A 67 -12.08 -5.27 -9.30
C LYS A 67 -13.52 -5.20 -8.82
N VAL A 68 -13.81 -4.26 -7.93
CA VAL A 68 -15.14 -4.07 -7.33
C VAL A 68 -15.68 -2.70 -7.69
N THR A 69 -16.92 -2.64 -8.17
CA THR A 69 -17.62 -1.41 -8.52
C THR A 69 -18.91 -1.25 -7.71
N ASP A 70 -19.38 -0.01 -7.56
CA ASP A 70 -20.71 0.27 -7.04
C ASP A 70 -21.80 0.06 -8.13
N ALA A 71 -23.06 0.29 -7.74
CA ALA A 71 -24.21 0.15 -8.66
C ALA A 71 -24.19 1.14 -9.84
N ASN A 72 -23.40 2.22 -9.76
CA ASN A 72 -23.24 3.23 -10.80
C ASN A 72 -22.01 2.97 -11.69
N GLY A 73 -21.28 1.86 -11.45
CA GLY A 73 -20.07 1.52 -12.19
C GLY A 73 -18.80 2.22 -11.71
N ARG A 74 -18.86 3.00 -10.61
CA ARG A 74 -17.68 3.62 -10.03
C ARG A 74 -16.81 2.55 -9.37
N VAL A 75 -15.51 2.54 -9.70
CA VAL A 75 -14.53 1.64 -9.09
C VAL A 75 -14.35 2.00 -7.62
N LEU A 76 -14.55 1.04 -6.73
CA LEU A 76 -14.35 1.15 -5.28
C LEU A 76 -13.05 0.50 -4.85
N TRP A 77 -12.67 -0.60 -5.50
CA TRP A 77 -11.45 -1.35 -5.24
C TRP A 77 -10.93 -1.97 -6.53
N ASN A 78 -9.63 -1.92 -6.77
CA ASN A 78 -9.01 -2.52 -7.94
C ASN A 78 -7.58 -2.96 -7.62
N MET A 79 -7.33 -4.24 -7.51
CA MET A 79 -5.99 -4.80 -7.25
C MET A 79 -5.06 -4.67 -8.47
N GLU A 80 -5.60 -4.55 -9.67
CA GLU A 80 -4.80 -4.36 -10.89
C GLU A 80 -4.02 -3.03 -10.88
N ASP A 81 -4.48 -2.03 -10.10
CA ASP A 81 -3.79 -0.75 -9.93
C ASP A 81 -2.44 -0.91 -9.20
N TYR A 82 -2.21 -2.04 -8.55
CA TYR A 82 -0.97 -2.38 -7.83
C TYR A 82 -0.09 -3.38 -8.58
N ALA A 83 -0.45 -3.76 -9.81
CA ALA A 83 0.31 -4.73 -10.61
C ALA A 83 1.74 -4.27 -10.95
N PHE A 84 2.00 -2.96 -10.89
CA PHE A 84 3.34 -2.40 -11.10
C PHE A 84 4.34 -2.69 -9.96
N ILE A 85 3.87 -3.18 -8.81
CA ILE A 85 4.72 -3.46 -7.63
C ILE A 85 5.40 -4.81 -7.83
N GLU A 86 6.44 -4.81 -8.67
CA GLU A 86 7.26 -5.98 -9.02
C GLU A 86 8.75 -5.62 -8.98
N GLY A 87 9.61 -6.63 -8.95
CA GLY A 87 11.07 -6.43 -8.98
C GLY A 87 11.62 -5.66 -7.78
N ASP A 88 12.70 -4.92 -8.00
CA ASP A 88 13.37 -4.13 -6.97
C ASP A 88 12.66 -2.79 -6.73
N ALA A 89 12.85 -2.22 -5.53
CA ALA A 89 12.28 -0.92 -5.21
C ALA A 89 12.90 0.18 -6.11
N PRO A 90 12.09 1.08 -6.67
CA PRO A 90 12.63 2.29 -7.29
C PRO A 90 13.43 3.12 -6.26
N ASP A 91 14.46 3.82 -6.71
CA ASP A 91 15.36 4.63 -5.85
C ASP A 91 14.62 5.64 -4.96
N SER A 92 13.49 6.15 -5.42
CA SER A 92 12.63 7.09 -4.70
C SER A 92 11.73 6.45 -3.64
N VAL A 93 11.68 5.12 -3.58
CA VAL A 93 10.79 4.37 -2.68
C VAL A 93 11.60 3.65 -1.62
N ASN A 94 11.15 3.75 -0.36
CA ASN A 94 11.76 3.00 0.73
C ASN A 94 11.66 1.48 0.45
N PRO A 95 12.78 0.73 0.46
CA PRO A 95 12.81 -0.69 0.08
C PRO A 95 11.97 -1.57 1.02
N SER A 96 11.85 -1.22 2.30
CA SER A 96 10.99 -1.93 3.24
C SER A 96 9.51 -1.74 2.90
N LEU A 97 9.08 -0.52 2.51
CA LEU A 97 7.72 -0.26 2.05
C LEU A 97 7.40 -0.99 0.75
N TRP A 98 8.37 -1.04 -0.18
CA TRP A 98 8.19 -1.79 -1.43
C TRP A 98 7.99 -3.28 -1.16
N ARG A 99 8.82 -3.84 -0.28
CA ARG A 99 8.69 -5.24 0.16
C ARG A 99 7.34 -5.49 0.82
N GLN A 100 6.89 -4.60 1.71
CA GLN A 100 5.56 -4.70 2.34
C GLN A 100 4.43 -4.61 1.31
N ALA A 101 4.55 -3.75 0.31
CA ALA A 101 3.56 -3.63 -0.77
C ALA A 101 3.47 -4.92 -1.61
N LYS A 102 4.62 -5.58 -1.90
CA LYS A 102 4.63 -6.91 -2.55
C LYS A 102 3.91 -7.98 -1.71
N LEU A 103 4.11 -7.98 -0.39
CA LEU A 103 3.40 -8.90 0.52
C LEU A 103 1.89 -8.64 0.50
N ASN A 104 1.47 -7.37 0.48
CA ASN A 104 0.06 -6.99 0.41
C ASN A 104 -0.61 -7.35 -0.92
N ASN A 105 0.15 -7.55 -1.99
CA ASN A 105 -0.37 -8.02 -3.28
C ASN A 105 -0.71 -9.52 -3.28
N ILE A 106 -0.32 -10.28 -2.25
CA ILE A 106 -0.72 -11.67 -2.07
C ILE A 106 -2.16 -11.69 -1.57
N ASN A 107 -3.11 -11.80 -2.51
CA ASN A 107 -4.55 -11.71 -2.25
C ASN A 107 -5.27 -13.03 -2.53
N GLY A 108 -6.41 -13.22 -1.89
CA GLY A 108 -7.26 -14.40 -2.09
C GLY A 108 -8.00 -14.86 -0.85
N LEU A 109 -8.47 -16.12 -0.92
CA LEU A 109 -9.05 -16.88 0.17
C LEU A 109 -7.98 -17.78 0.78
N PHE A 110 -7.80 -17.68 2.10
CA PHE A 110 -6.82 -18.45 2.85
C PHE A 110 -7.48 -19.26 3.94
N GLU A 111 -7.06 -20.52 4.14
CA GLU A 111 -7.32 -21.26 5.36
C GLU A 111 -6.21 -20.93 6.37
N VAL A 112 -6.53 -20.13 7.38
CA VAL A 112 -5.58 -19.74 8.44
C VAL A 112 -5.32 -20.91 9.38
N THR A 113 -6.38 -21.62 9.74
CA THR A 113 -6.40 -22.90 10.46
C THR A 113 -7.73 -23.56 10.19
N LYS A 114 -7.88 -24.83 10.54
CA LYS A 114 -9.11 -25.60 10.31
C LYS A 114 -10.35 -24.84 10.80
N GLY A 115 -11.25 -24.55 9.88
CA GLY A 115 -12.51 -23.83 10.14
C GLY A 115 -12.37 -22.32 10.33
N VAL A 116 -11.19 -21.75 10.10
CA VAL A 116 -10.95 -20.30 10.11
C VAL A 116 -10.36 -19.89 8.78
N TYR A 117 -11.08 -19.04 8.06
CA TYR A 117 -10.70 -18.57 6.74
C TYR A 117 -10.55 -17.05 6.73
N GLN A 118 -9.73 -16.54 5.83
CA GLN A 118 -9.54 -15.09 5.67
C GLN A 118 -9.50 -14.72 4.20
N LEU A 119 -10.24 -13.67 3.82
CA LEU A 119 -10.14 -13.06 2.50
C LEU A 119 -9.28 -11.80 2.64
N ARG A 120 -8.16 -11.79 1.91
CA ARG A 120 -7.15 -10.74 1.91
C ARG A 120 -7.10 -10.04 0.57
N GLY A 121 -6.91 -8.71 0.58
CA GLY A 121 -6.77 -7.89 -0.62
C GLY A 121 -8.10 -7.52 -1.31
N PHE A 122 -9.26 -7.81 -0.71
CA PHE A 122 -10.57 -7.44 -1.23
C PHE A 122 -11.00 -6.01 -0.84
N ASP A 123 -10.24 -5.40 0.08
CA ASP A 123 -10.44 -4.06 0.62
C ASP A 123 -9.19 -3.66 1.43
N LEU A 124 -9.21 -2.51 2.09
CA LEU A 124 -8.18 -2.08 3.05
C LEU A 124 -8.09 -3.00 4.27
N ALA A 125 -9.21 -3.62 4.65
CA ALA A 125 -9.30 -4.60 5.72
C ALA A 125 -9.31 -6.04 5.18
N ASN A 126 -9.16 -7.02 6.08
CA ASN A 126 -9.30 -8.44 5.78
C ASN A 126 -10.51 -9.00 6.51
N ILE A 127 -11.42 -9.67 5.80
CA ILE A 127 -12.56 -10.33 6.44
C ILE A 127 -12.17 -11.74 6.88
N SER A 128 -12.47 -12.08 8.13
CA SER A 128 -12.29 -13.43 8.65
C SER A 128 -13.62 -14.14 8.80
N LEU A 129 -13.66 -15.41 8.40
CA LEU A 129 -14.82 -16.28 8.45
C LEU A 129 -14.49 -17.45 9.40
N ILE A 130 -15.27 -17.59 10.47
CA ILE A 130 -15.08 -18.66 11.45
C ILE A 130 -16.29 -19.60 11.37
N GLN A 131 -16.02 -20.86 11.09
CA GLN A 131 -17.04 -21.90 11.00
C GLN A 131 -17.56 -22.27 12.40
N GLY A 132 -18.81 -21.94 12.68
CA GLY A 132 -19.51 -22.38 13.88
C GLY A 132 -20.28 -23.69 13.66
N LYS A 133 -20.93 -24.18 14.69
CA LYS A 133 -21.75 -25.42 14.63
C LYS A 133 -23.01 -25.26 13.75
N THR A 134 -23.59 -24.06 13.73
CA THR A 134 -24.87 -23.79 13.06
C THR A 134 -24.78 -22.66 12.02
N GLY A 135 -23.63 -22.06 11.84
CA GLY A 135 -23.45 -20.94 10.92
C GLY A 135 -22.03 -20.39 10.96
N TRP A 136 -21.83 -19.25 10.34
CA TRP A 136 -20.55 -18.57 10.23
C TRP A 136 -20.52 -17.31 11.10
N ILE A 137 -19.38 -17.04 11.71
CA ILE A 137 -19.09 -15.78 12.38
C ILE A 137 -18.18 -14.99 11.44
N LEU A 138 -18.60 -13.77 11.12
CA LEU A 138 -17.83 -12.84 10.30
C LEU A 138 -17.17 -11.81 11.21
N VAL A 139 -15.86 -11.62 11.05
CA VAL A 139 -15.09 -10.61 11.77
C VAL A 139 -14.53 -9.63 10.74
N ASP A 140 -14.72 -8.34 10.98
CA ASP A 140 -14.33 -7.23 10.12
C ASP A 140 -14.85 -7.37 8.68
N PRO A 141 -16.16 -7.09 8.44
CA PRO A 141 -16.81 -7.37 7.16
C PRO A 141 -16.47 -6.35 6.05
N LEU A 142 -15.26 -5.81 6.05
CA LEU A 142 -14.71 -4.85 5.09
C LEU A 142 -15.33 -3.44 5.19
N THR A 143 -14.83 -2.49 4.39
CA THR A 143 -15.21 -1.07 4.52
C THR A 143 -16.47 -0.70 3.76
N THR A 144 -16.85 -1.48 2.73
CA THR A 144 -18.04 -1.20 1.94
C THR A 144 -18.90 -2.44 1.66
N ALA A 145 -20.21 -2.24 1.51
CA ALA A 145 -21.11 -3.34 1.17
C ALA A 145 -20.81 -4.02 -0.18
N PRO A 146 -20.36 -3.33 -1.25
CA PRO A 146 -19.93 -3.98 -2.48
C PRO A 146 -18.67 -4.85 -2.30
N THR A 147 -17.65 -4.38 -1.59
CA THR A 147 -16.43 -5.18 -1.34
C THR A 147 -16.74 -6.42 -0.52
N ALA A 148 -17.55 -6.27 0.54
CA ALA A 148 -18.01 -7.39 1.36
C ALA A 148 -18.80 -8.42 0.55
N ARG A 149 -19.73 -7.98 -0.30
CA ARG A 149 -20.50 -8.89 -1.17
C ARG A 149 -19.61 -9.66 -2.14
N ASN A 150 -18.64 -8.97 -2.78
CA ASN A 150 -17.69 -9.62 -3.69
C ASN A 150 -16.85 -10.67 -2.95
N ALA A 151 -16.28 -10.32 -1.81
CA ALA A 151 -15.48 -11.23 -0.99
C ALA A 151 -16.28 -12.48 -0.55
N LEU A 152 -17.50 -12.28 -0.05
CA LEU A 152 -18.37 -13.39 0.38
C LEU A 152 -18.90 -14.23 -0.79
N ALA A 153 -19.11 -13.65 -1.97
CA ALA A 153 -19.45 -14.41 -3.17
C ALA A 153 -18.29 -15.33 -3.57
N PHE A 154 -17.08 -14.78 -3.65
CA PHE A 154 -15.86 -15.53 -3.97
C PHE A 154 -15.58 -16.67 -2.97
N ALA A 155 -15.82 -16.45 -1.68
CA ALA A 155 -15.61 -17.50 -0.66
C ALA A 155 -16.63 -18.66 -0.74
N ARG A 156 -17.74 -18.53 -1.51
CA ARG A 156 -18.78 -19.56 -1.66
C ARG A 156 -18.59 -20.43 -2.89
N GLU A 157 -17.72 -20.04 -3.81
CA GLU A 157 -17.32 -20.79 -5.00
C GLU A 157 -16.31 -21.89 -4.65
#